data_874880596d67a09bc488e837678db2ea
#
_entry.id   874880596d67a09bc488e837678db2ea
#
_cell.length_a   1.000
_cell.length_b   1.000
_cell.length_c   1.000
_cell.angle_alpha   90.00
_cell.angle_beta   90.00
_cell.angle_gamma   90.00
#
_symmetry.space_group_name_H-M   'P 1'
#
loop_
_entity.id
_entity.type
_entity.pdbx_description
1 polymer ?
#
loop_
_entity_poly.entity_id
_entity_poly.type
_entity_poly.pdbx_seq_one_letter_code
_entity_poly.pdbx_strand_id
1 'polypeptide(L)'
;EFRSKLLGSVNDAVMTAQSGVISRLYICLPLHADKRIQQIVEQLGDTTLDVYLVPDLIFMNLIHGKLSNVGDIDTISVFESPHLGLQNYIKRSFDIVFSALALVALIPVFLMIAVAIKLTSKGPILFRQDRYGLDGKKIGVYKFRSMKVLENSDIVTQATKNDPRVTPVGAFLRKTSLDELPQFVNVLKGQMSVVGPRPHAVAHNEHYRNKVAFYMLRHKVKPGITGWA
;
A
#
# COMPACT_ATOMS: atom_id res chain seq x y z
N GLU A 1 36.54 -9.19 -11.06
CA GLU A 1 37.30 -8.04 -11.65
C GLU A 1 37.52 -6.85 -10.69
N PHE A 2 36.98 -6.88 -9.45
CA PHE A 2 37.17 -5.81 -8.46
C PHE A 2 38.37 -6.00 -7.50
N ARG A 3 39.28 -6.92 -7.78
CA ARG A 3 40.46 -7.20 -6.95
C ARG A 3 41.66 -6.32 -7.23
N SER A 4 41.57 -5.34 -8.09
CA SER A 4 42.73 -4.55 -8.50
C SER A 4 42.74 -3.19 -7.80
N LYS A 5 43.59 -3.06 -6.86
CA LYS A 5 44.20 -1.88 -6.23
C LYS A 5 43.72 -1.63 -4.81
N LEU A 6 44.16 -2.46 -3.89
CA LEU A 6 44.33 -2.05 -2.52
C LEU A 6 45.49 -1.02 -2.51
N LEU A 7 45.16 0.27 -2.38
CA LEU A 7 46.15 1.36 -2.46
C LEU A 7 46.82 1.65 -1.12
N GLY A 8 46.28 1.10 -0.01
CA GLY A 8 46.85 1.32 1.31
C GLY A 8 45.83 1.08 2.45
N SER A 9 46.15 1.58 3.62
CA SER A 9 45.31 1.57 4.81
C SER A 9 44.25 2.71 4.78
N VAL A 10 43.34 2.70 5.73
CA VAL A 10 42.36 3.79 5.92
C VAL A 10 43.07 5.13 6.17
N ASN A 11 44.20 5.11 6.90
CA ASN A 11 44.95 6.33 7.17
C ASN A 11 45.61 6.89 5.88
N ASP A 12 46.06 6.01 4.99
CA ASP A 12 46.62 6.43 3.69
C ASP A 12 45.53 7.06 2.80
N ALA A 13 44.29 6.52 2.87
CA ALA A 13 43.17 7.11 2.18
C ALA A 13 42.80 8.50 2.72
N VAL A 14 42.86 8.71 4.04
CA VAL A 14 42.63 10.02 4.67
C VAL A 14 43.71 10.99 4.27
N MET A 15 44.97 10.58 4.31
CA MET A 15 46.10 11.43 3.90
C MET A 15 46.02 11.84 2.40
N THR A 16 45.61 10.89 1.54
CA THR A 16 45.38 11.18 0.12
C THR A 16 44.20 12.13 -0.07
N ALA A 17 43.16 12.01 0.73
CA ALA A 17 42.01 12.92 0.70
C ALA A 17 42.41 14.34 1.13
N GLN A 18 43.21 14.48 2.19
CA GLN A 18 43.72 15.77 2.68
C GLN A 18 44.67 16.44 1.70
N SER A 19 45.37 15.68 0.86
CA SER A 19 46.27 16.23 -0.16
C SER A 19 45.55 16.92 -1.33
N GLY A 20 44.22 16.84 -1.40
CA GLY A 20 43.42 17.46 -2.46
C GLY A 20 43.51 16.76 -3.83
N VAL A 21 44.11 15.57 -3.90
CA VAL A 21 44.25 14.77 -5.14
C VAL A 21 42.93 14.13 -5.56
N ILE A 22 42.07 13.86 -4.60
CA ILE A 22 40.75 13.25 -4.84
C ILE A 22 39.65 14.26 -4.51
N SER A 23 38.53 14.18 -5.23
CA SER A 23 37.36 15.04 -5.03
C SER A 23 36.19 14.34 -4.33
N ARG A 24 36.21 13.03 -4.23
CA ARG A 24 35.14 12.25 -3.59
C ARG A 24 35.70 11.05 -2.83
N LEU A 25 35.16 10.80 -1.64
CA LEU A 25 35.47 9.65 -0.80
C LEU A 25 34.18 8.91 -0.42
N TYR A 26 34.16 7.60 -0.57
CA TYR A 26 33.05 6.74 -0.14
C TYR A 26 33.50 5.89 1.05
N ILE A 27 32.83 6.07 2.19
CA ILE A 27 33.07 5.29 3.42
C ILE A 27 32.12 4.10 3.39
N CYS A 28 32.64 2.89 3.17
CA CYS A 28 31.89 1.65 3.10
C CYS A 28 32.09 0.80 4.38
N LEU A 29 32.23 1.44 5.54
CA LEU A 29 32.37 0.76 6.82
C LEU A 29 31.00 0.37 7.38
N PRO A 30 30.89 -0.82 8.06
CA PRO A 30 29.65 -1.20 8.75
C PRO A 30 29.28 -0.16 9.81
N LEU A 31 27.97 0.11 10.01
CA LEU A 31 27.52 1.16 10.93
C LEU A 31 27.89 0.90 12.42
N HIS A 32 28.17 -0.34 12.80
CA HIS A 32 28.70 -0.66 14.13
C HIS A 32 30.15 -0.19 14.34
N ALA A 33 30.83 0.28 13.28
CA ALA A 33 32.13 0.94 13.35
C ALA A 33 31.99 2.48 13.55
N ASP A 34 30.94 2.92 14.26
CA ASP A 34 30.54 4.31 14.50
C ASP A 34 31.72 5.21 14.89
N LYS A 35 32.53 4.80 15.90
CA LYS A 35 33.72 5.53 16.37
C LYS A 35 34.74 5.74 15.25
N ARG A 36 34.92 4.73 14.39
CA ARG A 36 35.88 4.80 13.30
C ARG A 36 35.38 5.72 12.19
N ILE A 37 34.09 5.65 11.88
CA ILE A 37 33.43 6.54 10.90
C ILE A 37 33.55 7.98 11.39
N GLN A 38 33.23 8.25 12.65
CA GLN A 38 33.30 9.58 13.25
C GLN A 38 34.71 10.15 13.19
N GLN A 39 35.74 9.37 13.54
CA GLN A 39 37.14 9.77 13.44
C GLN A 39 37.54 10.16 12.00
N ILE A 40 37.11 9.39 11.00
CA ILE A 40 37.40 9.69 9.60
C ILE A 40 36.73 10.99 9.17
N VAL A 41 35.45 11.16 9.54
CA VAL A 41 34.68 12.37 9.19
C VAL A 41 35.28 13.62 9.87
N GLU A 42 35.65 13.53 11.15
CA GLU A 42 36.33 14.63 11.85
C GLU A 42 37.68 15.01 11.19
N GLN A 43 38.48 14.02 10.79
CA GLN A 43 39.77 14.28 10.11
C GLN A 43 39.62 14.92 8.71
N LEU A 44 38.46 14.72 8.09
CA LEU A 44 38.14 15.26 6.75
C LEU A 44 37.35 16.57 6.82
N GLY A 45 36.90 16.97 8.02
CA GLY A 45 36.06 18.17 8.20
C GLY A 45 36.64 19.47 7.71
N ASP A 46 37.98 19.59 7.68
CA ASP A 46 38.72 20.76 7.18
C ASP A 46 39.07 20.67 5.69
N THR A 47 38.51 19.72 4.95
CA THR A 47 38.72 19.54 3.51
C THR A 47 37.53 19.98 2.68
N THR A 48 37.71 20.30 1.42
CA THR A 48 36.61 20.58 0.46
C THR A 48 36.13 19.33 -0.26
N LEU A 49 36.43 18.15 0.29
CA LEU A 49 36.11 16.84 -0.26
C LEU A 49 34.66 16.49 -0.05
N ASP A 50 34.00 15.94 -1.07
CA ASP A 50 32.68 15.33 -0.92
C ASP A 50 32.80 13.96 -0.26
N VAL A 51 32.28 13.80 0.95
CA VAL A 51 32.30 12.53 1.70
C VAL A 51 30.91 11.89 1.69
N TYR A 52 30.85 10.65 1.23
CA TYR A 52 29.62 9.86 1.18
C TYR A 52 29.76 8.64 2.09
N LEU A 53 28.76 8.40 2.94
CA LEU A 53 28.64 7.17 3.71
C LEU A 53 27.77 6.19 2.92
N VAL A 54 28.31 5.01 2.60
CA VAL A 54 27.60 3.91 1.96
C VAL A 54 27.13 2.96 3.07
N PRO A 55 25.81 2.92 3.39
CA PRO A 55 25.30 2.07 4.44
C PRO A 55 25.33 0.59 4.03
N ASP A 56 25.44 -0.30 5.02
CA ASP A 56 25.36 -1.75 4.82
C ASP A 56 23.99 -2.17 4.27
N LEU A 57 23.97 -3.22 3.43
CA LEU A 57 22.75 -3.73 2.76
C LEU A 57 21.61 -4.07 3.73
N ILE A 58 21.91 -4.48 4.96
CA ILE A 58 20.89 -4.71 6.00
C ILE A 58 20.16 -3.40 6.35
N PHE A 59 20.88 -2.29 6.38
CA PHE A 59 20.31 -0.95 6.55
C PHE A 59 19.61 -0.44 5.29
N MET A 60 20.02 -0.85 4.09
CA MET A 60 19.36 -0.47 2.84
C MET A 60 17.89 -0.93 2.81
N ASN A 61 17.55 -2.07 3.40
CA ASN A 61 16.16 -2.50 3.57
C ASN A 61 15.38 -1.63 4.57
N LEU A 62 16.06 -0.91 5.46
CA LEU A 62 15.48 0.07 6.38
C LEU A 62 15.44 1.48 5.78
N ILE A 63 16.29 1.80 4.81
CA ILE A 63 16.44 3.12 4.14
C ILE A 63 15.32 3.43 3.13
N HIS A 64 14.41 2.52 2.85
CA HIS A 64 13.13 2.90 2.24
C HIS A 64 12.28 3.75 3.21
N GLY A 65 12.75 3.97 4.43
CA GLY A 65 12.23 4.90 5.40
C GLY A 65 12.56 6.36 5.02
N LYS A 66 11.60 7.26 5.19
CA LYS A 66 11.78 8.70 5.08
C LYS A 66 12.54 9.21 6.31
N LEU A 67 13.58 10.01 6.09
CA LEU A 67 14.15 10.84 7.13
C LEU A 67 13.11 11.90 7.53
N SER A 68 12.79 11.96 8.80
CA SER A 68 11.87 12.95 9.38
C SER A 68 12.38 13.37 10.75
N ASN A 69 12.01 14.57 11.20
CA ASN A 69 12.37 15.09 12.49
C ASN A 69 11.15 15.07 13.41
N VAL A 70 11.33 14.54 14.60
CA VAL A 70 10.33 14.61 15.68
C VAL A 70 10.90 15.50 16.79
N GLY A 71 10.52 16.78 16.77
CA GLY A 71 11.20 17.82 17.56
C GLY A 71 12.65 17.98 17.09
N ASP A 72 13.59 17.84 18.00
CA ASP A 72 15.04 17.96 17.73
C ASP A 72 15.71 16.60 17.43
N ILE A 73 14.93 15.54 17.25
CA ILE A 73 15.45 14.19 17.03
C ILE A 73 15.25 13.79 15.55
N ASP A 74 16.35 13.49 14.88
CA ASP A 74 16.32 12.90 13.55
C ASP A 74 15.83 11.46 13.63
N THR A 75 14.78 11.13 12.88
CA THR A 75 14.17 9.80 12.87
C THR A 75 14.10 9.24 11.46
N ILE A 76 14.18 7.92 11.35
CA ILE A 76 13.94 7.19 10.12
C ILE A 76 12.62 6.45 10.27
N SER A 77 11.60 6.85 9.50
CA SER A 77 10.35 6.12 9.47
C SER A 77 10.50 4.83 8.65
N VAL A 78 10.38 3.68 9.30
CA VAL A 78 10.49 2.37 8.62
C VAL A 78 9.21 2.05 7.84
N PHE A 79 8.06 2.42 8.38
CA PHE A 79 6.75 2.22 7.77
C PHE A 79 5.89 3.46 7.97
N GLU A 80 5.73 4.26 6.94
CA GLU A 80 4.90 5.46 6.97
C GLU A 80 3.63 5.28 6.11
N SER A 81 2.52 5.86 6.56
CA SER A 81 1.32 5.94 5.73
C SER A 81 1.58 6.89 4.56
N PRO A 82 1.34 6.48 3.30
CA PRO A 82 1.77 7.25 2.13
C PRO A 82 1.02 8.58 1.93
N HIS A 83 -0.03 8.82 2.70
CA HIS A 83 -0.89 10.00 2.56
C HIS A 83 -0.92 10.81 3.86
N LEU A 84 0.10 11.64 4.09
CA LEU A 84 0.12 12.63 5.17
C LEU A 84 -0.08 14.05 4.61
N GLY A 85 -0.82 14.88 5.34
CA GLY A 85 -1.00 16.29 5.03
C GLY A 85 -1.94 16.58 3.85
N LEU A 86 -1.60 17.60 3.05
CA LEU A 86 -2.45 18.16 1.99
C LEU A 86 -2.87 17.11 0.93
N GLN A 87 -2.00 16.18 0.60
CA GLN A 87 -2.27 15.12 -0.38
C GLN A 87 -3.48 14.26 0.02
N ASN A 88 -3.70 14.03 1.31
CA ASN A 88 -4.85 13.27 1.79
C ASN A 88 -6.18 14.03 1.55
N TYR A 89 -6.18 15.35 1.73
CA TYR A 89 -7.36 16.18 1.46
C TYR A 89 -7.68 16.22 -0.03
N ILE A 90 -6.68 16.42 -0.89
CA ILE A 90 -6.85 16.41 -2.35
C ILE A 90 -7.41 15.06 -2.80
N LYS A 91 -6.81 13.97 -2.34
CA LYS A 91 -7.26 12.60 -2.64
C LYS A 91 -8.70 12.37 -2.17
N ARG A 92 -9.06 12.83 -0.97
CA ARG A 92 -10.41 12.69 -0.42
C ARG A 92 -11.43 13.51 -1.20
N SER A 93 -11.11 14.73 -1.60
CA SER A 93 -11.97 15.56 -2.44
C SER A 93 -12.21 14.90 -3.79
N PHE A 94 -11.17 14.40 -4.44
CA PHE A 94 -11.29 13.60 -5.67
C PHE A 94 -12.23 12.40 -5.48
N ASP A 95 -12.04 11.61 -4.42
CA ASP A 95 -12.86 10.43 -4.13
C ASP A 95 -14.35 10.79 -3.97
N ILE A 96 -14.65 11.90 -3.28
CA ILE A 96 -16.02 12.35 -3.08
C ILE A 96 -16.64 12.81 -4.40
N VAL A 97 -15.98 13.73 -5.11
CA VAL A 97 -16.52 14.30 -6.36
C VAL A 97 -16.71 13.21 -7.40
N PHE A 98 -15.69 12.38 -7.63
CA PHE A 98 -15.76 11.30 -8.60
C PHE A 98 -16.89 10.30 -8.28
N SER A 99 -16.99 9.87 -7.00
CA SER A 99 -18.00 8.90 -6.59
C SER A 99 -19.41 9.47 -6.65
N ALA A 100 -19.61 10.74 -6.33
CA ALA A 100 -20.90 11.40 -6.45
C ALA A 100 -21.36 11.49 -7.91
N LEU A 101 -20.48 11.94 -8.80
CA LEU A 101 -20.76 12.01 -10.24
C LEU A 101 -21.01 10.60 -10.83
N ALA A 102 -20.21 9.61 -10.45
CA ALA A 102 -20.40 8.23 -10.90
C ALA A 102 -21.75 7.66 -10.45
N LEU A 103 -22.16 7.87 -9.18
CA LEU A 103 -23.44 7.40 -8.68
C LEU A 103 -24.61 8.05 -9.42
N VAL A 104 -24.55 9.36 -9.68
CA VAL A 104 -25.60 10.08 -10.42
C VAL A 104 -25.68 9.58 -11.87
N ALA A 105 -24.55 9.49 -12.57
CA ALA A 105 -24.49 9.02 -13.95
C ALA A 105 -24.95 7.56 -14.11
N LEU A 106 -24.70 6.72 -13.10
CA LEU A 106 -25.05 5.29 -13.11
C LEU A 106 -26.45 4.98 -12.60
N ILE A 107 -27.28 5.96 -12.21
CA ILE A 107 -28.67 5.72 -11.74
C ILE A 107 -29.45 4.81 -12.71
N PRO A 108 -29.50 5.07 -14.05
CA PRO A 108 -30.27 4.21 -14.94
C PRO A 108 -29.72 2.79 -14.99
N VAL A 109 -28.41 2.61 -14.92
CA VAL A 109 -27.75 1.28 -14.87
C VAL A 109 -28.11 0.56 -13.57
N PHE A 110 -28.11 1.26 -12.43
CA PHE A 110 -28.51 0.68 -11.14
C PHE A 110 -29.98 0.21 -11.15
N LEU A 111 -30.87 0.97 -11.74
CA LEU A 111 -32.28 0.62 -11.87
C LEU A 111 -32.45 -0.64 -12.75
N MET A 112 -31.78 -0.70 -13.91
CA MET A 112 -31.81 -1.87 -14.78
C MET A 112 -31.29 -3.12 -14.07
N ILE A 113 -30.15 -3.02 -13.37
CA ILE A 113 -29.57 -4.13 -12.61
C ILE A 113 -30.50 -4.56 -11.48
N ALA A 114 -31.10 -3.61 -10.76
CA ALA A 114 -32.03 -3.89 -9.66
C ALA A 114 -33.26 -4.66 -10.14
N VAL A 115 -33.85 -4.24 -11.26
CA VAL A 115 -34.97 -4.95 -11.89
C VAL A 115 -34.55 -6.36 -12.33
N ALA A 116 -33.43 -6.50 -13.04
CA ALA A 116 -32.93 -7.80 -13.49
C ALA A 116 -32.69 -8.78 -12.34
N ILE A 117 -32.11 -8.31 -11.22
CA ILE A 117 -31.90 -9.12 -10.02
C ILE A 117 -33.26 -9.57 -9.42
N LYS A 118 -34.23 -8.67 -9.32
CA LYS A 118 -35.55 -8.97 -8.74
C LYS A 118 -36.35 -9.95 -9.59
N LEU A 119 -36.27 -9.87 -10.90
CA LEU A 119 -36.95 -10.78 -11.82
C LEU A 119 -36.29 -12.19 -11.83
N THR A 120 -34.99 -12.29 -11.57
CA THR A 120 -34.26 -13.56 -11.68
C THR A 120 -34.11 -14.30 -10.36
N SER A 121 -34.21 -13.61 -9.22
CA SER A 121 -34.04 -14.26 -7.92
C SER A 121 -34.76 -13.54 -6.77
N LYS A 122 -35.33 -14.30 -5.83
CA LYS A 122 -35.97 -13.76 -4.61
C LYS A 122 -34.91 -13.27 -3.61
N GLY A 123 -35.14 -12.12 -2.95
CA GLY A 123 -34.28 -11.57 -1.89
C GLY A 123 -33.82 -10.12 -2.11
N PRO A 124 -32.87 -9.59 -1.31
CA PRO A 124 -32.39 -8.21 -1.41
C PRO A 124 -31.62 -7.97 -2.70
N ILE A 125 -31.64 -6.74 -3.22
CA ILE A 125 -30.90 -6.33 -4.42
C ILE A 125 -29.40 -6.17 -4.09
N LEU A 126 -29.13 -5.58 -2.93
CA LEU A 126 -27.78 -5.32 -2.45
C LEU A 126 -27.38 -6.39 -1.42
N PHE A 127 -26.11 -6.75 -1.49
CA PHE A 127 -25.43 -7.60 -0.52
C PHE A 127 -24.32 -6.78 0.15
N ARG A 128 -24.15 -6.99 1.45
CA ARG A 128 -23.08 -6.37 2.24
C ARG A 128 -22.15 -7.45 2.74
N GLN A 129 -20.86 -7.34 2.40
CA GLN A 129 -19.82 -8.27 2.81
C GLN A 129 -18.79 -7.57 3.69
N ASP A 130 -18.48 -8.18 4.84
CA ASP A 130 -17.46 -7.63 5.74
C ASP A 130 -16.06 -7.85 5.18
N ARG A 131 -15.27 -6.77 5.16
CA ARG A 131 -13.91 -6.68 4.69
C ARG A 131 -13.08 -5.88 5.68
N TYR A 132 -11.75 -6.02 5.61
CA TYR A 132 -10.87 -5.11 6.34
C TYR A 132 -10.62 -3.84 5.53
N GLY A 133 -10.76 -2.69 6.18
CA GLY A 133 -10.49 -1.36 5.67
C GLY A 133 -9.21 -0.77 6.23
N LEU A 134 -9.18 0.56 6.34
CA LEU A 134 -8.07 1.31 6.95
C LEU A 134 -7.84 0.85 8.40
N ASP A 135 -6.58 0.72 8.78
CA ASP A 135 -6.12 0.28 10.10
C ASP A 135 -6.68 -1.09 10.54
N GLY A 136 -7.02 -1.95 9.57
CA GLY A 136 -7.60 -3.26 9.84
C GLY A 136 -9.02 -3.23 10.42
N LYS A 137 -9.72 -2.09 10.38
CA LYS A 137 -11.10 -1.99 10.86
C LYS A 137 -12.05 -2.68 9.90
N LYS A 138 -13.01 -3.44 10.43
CA LYS A 138 -14.05 -4.10 9.61
C LYS A 138 -14.97 -3.05 8.99
N ILE A 139 -15.20 -3.16 7.68
CA ILE A 139 -16.13 -2.33 6.90
C ILE A 139 -17.08 -3.22 6.12
N GLY A 140 -18.36 -2.83 6.02
CA GLY A 140 -19.35 -3.54 5.20
C GLY A 140 -19.34 -3.01 3.77
N VAL A 141 -18.79 -3.78 2.84
CA VAL A 141 -18.69 -3.43 1.42
C VAL A 141 -19.97 -3.79 0.69
N TYR A 142 -20.58 -2.82 0.01
CA TYR A 142 -21.80 -3.02 -0.76
C TYR A 142 -21.52 -3.60 -2.14
N LYS A 143 -22.34 -4.58 -2.55
CA LYS A 143 -22.32 -5.16 -3.89
C LYS A 143 -23.74 -5.47 -4.34
N PHE A 144 -23.96 -5.55 -5.65
CA PHE A 144 -25.17 -6.18 -6.15
C PHE A 144 -25.14 -7.67 -5.88
N ARG A 145 -26.30 -8.23 -5.54
CA ARG A 145 -26.43 -9.67 -5.34
C ARG A 145 -26.21 -10.42 -6.65
N SER A 146 -25.22 -11.28 -6.68
CA SER A 146 -24.87 -12.13 -7.82
C SER A 146 -25.10 -13.62 -7.55
N MET A 147 -25.43 -13.99 -6.31
CA MET A 147 -25.59 -15.37 -5.87
C MET A 147 -26.93 -15.57 -5.14
N LYS A 148 -27.47 -16.80 -5.17
CA LYS A 148 -28.71 -17.17 -4.50
C LYS A 148 -28.56 -17.23 -2.97
N VAL A 149 -27.42 -17.70 -2.49
CA VAL A 149 -27.08 -17.81 -1.06
C VAL A 149 -26.10 -16.66 -0.73
N LEU A 150 -26.37 -15.94 0.36
CA LEU A 150 -25.59 -14.80 0.83
C LEU A 150 -24.90 -15.22 2.13
N GLU A 151 -23.61 -15.54 2.02
CA GLU A 151 -22.79 -15.90 3.17
C GLU A 151 -22.04 -14.65 3.65
N ASN A 152 -22.26 -14.28 4.91
CA ASN A 152 -21.51 -13.26 5.63
C ASN A 152 -21.00 -13.85 6.96
N SER A 153 -20.54 -15.10 6.92
CA SER A 153 -20.01 -15.84 8.07
C SER A 153 -18.48 -15.81 8.08
N ASP A 154 -17.89 -16.21 9.18
CA ASP A 154 -16.43 -16.34 9.33
C ASP A 154 -15.82 -17.39 8.37
N ILE A 155 -16.66 -18.31 7.86
CA ILE A 155 -16.29 -19.29 6.84
C ILE A 155 -16.92 -18.85 5.51
N VAL A 156 -16.18 -18.13 4.71
CA VAL A 156 -16.60 -17.72 3.36
C VAL A 156 -16.03 -18.70 2.34
N THR A 157 -16.89 -19.51 1.75
CA THR A 157 -16.50 -20.41 0.66
C THR A 157 -16.27 -19.59 -0.61
N GLN A 158 -15.01 -19.56 -1.09
CA GLN A 158 -14.65 -18.86 -2.32
C GLN A 158 -15.44 -19.42 -3.50
N ALA A 159 -16.02 -18.54 -4.32
CA ALA A 159 -16.76 -18.96 -5.51
C ALA A 159 -15.79 -19.58 -6.53
N THR A 160 -16.14 -20.79 -6.99
CA THR A 160 -15.39 -21.52 -8.02
C THR A 160 -15.90 -21.19 -9.43
N LYS A 161 -15.16 -21.64 -10.44
CA LYS A 161 -15.64 -21.54 -11.83
C LYS A 161 -16.87 -22.43 -12.00
N ASN A 162 -17.97 -21.85 -12.51
CA ASN A 162 -19.30 -22.50 -12.65
C ASN A 162 -19.98 -22.85 -11.32
N ASP A 163 -19.81 -22.03 -10.30
CA ASP A 163 -20.46 -22.19 -9.00
C ASP A 163 -22.00 -22.19 -9.15
N PRO A 164 -22.74 -23.25 -8.72
CA PRO A 164 -24.19 -23.36 -8.90
C PRO A 164 -24.99 -22.31 -8.11
N ARG A 165 -24.36 -21.62 -7.17
CA ARG A 165 -24.98 -20.53 -6.40
C ARG A 165 -25.12 -19.26 -7.24
N VAL A 166 -24.33 -19.08 -8.30
CA VAL A 166 -24.32 -17.88 -9.15
C VAL A 166 -25.56 -17.86 -10.04
N THR A 167 -26.31 -16.75 -10.03
CA THR A 167 -27.44 -16.55 -10.93
C THR A 167 -26.97 -16.19 -12.35
N PRO A 168 -27.76 -16.44 -13.42
CA PRO A 168 -27.37 -16.03 -14.77
C PRO A 168 -27.05 -14.54 -14.89
N VAL A 169 -27.88 -13.68 -14.29
CA VAL A 169 -27.62 -12.23 -14.20
C VAL A 169 -26.36 -11.97 -13.36
N GLY A 170 -26.19 -12.68 -12.25
CA GLY A 170 -25.01 -12.58 -11.41
C GLY A 170 -23.72 -12.97 -12.11
N ALA A 171 -23.73 -13.96 -13.00
CA ALA A 171 -22.58 -14.33 -13.81
C ALA A 171 -22.15 -13.19 -14.75
N PHE A 172 -23.12 -12.53 -15.40
CA PHE A 172 -22.86 -11.37 -16.23
C PHE A 172 -22.29 -10.19 -15.40
N LEU A 173 -22.92 -9.85 -14.26
CA LEU A 173 -22.46 -8.77 -13.38
C LEU A 173 -21.04 -9.00 -12.89
N ARG A 174 -20.69 -10.23 -12.51
CA ARG A 174 -19.31 -10.57 -12.06
C ARG A 174 -18.29 -10.53 -13.20
N LYS A 175 -18.67 -10.98 -14.40
CA LYS A 175 -17.78 -10.90 -15.58
C LYS A 175 -17.46 -9.47 -15.97
N THR A 176 -18.42 -8.56 -15.79
CA THR A 176 -18.28 -7.13 -16.13
C THR A 176 -17.91 -6.25 -14.94
N SER A 177 -17.74 -6.82 -13.74
CA SER A 177 -17.52 -6.11 -12.47
C SER A 177 -18.59 -5.09 -12.11
N LEU A 178 -19.76 -5.15 -12.74
CA LEU A 178 -20.90 -4.28 -12.44
C LEU A 178 -21.49 -4.55 -11.05
N ASP A 179 -21.27 -5.74 -10.52
CA ASP A 179 -21.69 -6.09 -9.14
C ASP A 179 -20.96 -5.23 -8.09
N GLU A 180 -19.83 -4.64 -8.41
CA GLU A 180 -19.03 -3.83 -7.49
C GLU A 180 -19.38 -2.33 -7.50
N LEU A 181 -20.22 -1.86 -8.45
CA LEU A 181 -20.60 -0.44 -8.56
C LEU A 181 -21.18 0.18 -7.28
N PRO A 182 -21.97 -0.54 -6.43
CA PRO A 182 -22.46 0.03 -5.18
C PRO A 182 -21.36 0.43 -4.18
N GLN A 183 -20.10 0.00 -4.39
CA GLN A 183 -18.96 0.40 -3.57
C GLN A 183 -18.67 1.89 -3.61
N PHE A 184 -19.12 2.64 -4.63
CA PHE A 184 -19.05 4.09 -4.63
C PHE A 184 -19.76 4.73 -3.42
N VAL A 185 -20.79 4.09 -2.88
CA VAL A 185 -21.41 4.49 -1.61
C VAL A 185 -20.44 4.33 -0.44
N ASN A 186 -19.61 3.27 -0.41
CA ASN A 186 -18.56 3.11 0.61
C ASN A 186 -17.48 4.18 0.49
N VAL A 187 -17.16 4.62 -0.74
CA VAL A 187 -16.21 5.72 -0.96
C VAL A 187 -16.78 7.03 -0.40
N LEU A 188 -18.05 7.37 -0.68
CA LEU A 188 -18.70 8.56 -0.11
C LEU A 188 -18.74 8.52 1.41
N LYS A 189 -19.00 7.35 2.02
CA LYS A 189 -18.95 7.14 3.48
C LYS A 189 -17.52 7.24 4.07
N GLY A 190 -16.48 7.35 3.23
CA GLY A 190 -15.09 7.44 3.67
C GLY A 190 -14.45 6.11 4.09
N GLN A 191 -15.15 5.00 3.89
CA GLN A 191 -14.67 3.65 4.22
C GLN A 191 -13.72 3.08 3.17
N MET A 192 -13.87 3.54 1.91
CA MET A 192 -13.06 3.15 0.76
C MET A 192 -12.57 4.38 -0.01
N SER A 193 -11.73 4.13 -1.00
CA SER A 193 -11.24 5.08 -1.99
C SER A 193 -11.60 4.58 -3.40
N VAL A 194 -11.59 5.43 -4.40
CA VAL A 194 -11.71 5.01 -5.80
C VAL A 194 -10.51 4.15 -6.18
N VAL A 195 -9.31 4.63 -5.86
CA VAL A 195 -8.05 3.91 -6.14
C VAL A 195 -7.37 3.52 -4.83
N GLY A 196 -7.08 2.24 -4.66
CA GLY A 196 -6.41 1.69 -3.47
C GLY A 196 -6.26 0.17 -3.56
N PRO A 197 -5.60 -0.48 -2.59
CA PRO A 197 -5.43 -1.93 -2.59
C PRO A 197 -6.81 -2.63 -2.50
N ARG A 198 -6.95 -3.75 -3.24
CA ARG A 198 -8.22 -4.52 -3.26
C ARG A 198 -8.52 -5.10 -1.87
N PRO A 199 -9.71 -4.87 -1.29
CA PRO A 199 -10.07 -5.41 0.01
C PRO A 199 -10.35 -6.92 -0.08
N HIS A 200 -9.66 -7.73 0.73
CA HIS A 200 -9.92 -9.17 0.83
C HIS A 200 -11.02 -9.47 1.84
N ALA A 201 -11.71 -10.62 1.70
CA ALA A 201 -12.64 -11.10 2.70
C ALA A 201 -11.90 -11.40 4.01
N VAL A 202 -12.56 -11.20 5.16
CA VAL A 202 -11.97 -11.36 6.50
C VAL A 202 -11.28 -12.73 6.64
N ALA A 203 -11.97 -13.82 6.26
CA ALA A 203 -11.42 -15.17 6.33
C ALA A 203 -10.15 -15.36 5.49
N HIS A 204 -10.08 -14.75 4.30
CA HIS A 204 -8.90 -14.84 3.45
C HIS A 204 -7.74 -13.99 3.99
N ASN A 205 -8.04 -12.87 4.63
CA ASN A 205 -7.04 -11.98 5.19
C ASN A 205 -6.21 -12.65 6.28
N GLU A 206 -6.85 -13.38 7.19
CA GLU A 206 -6.17 -14.13 8.25
C GLU A 206 -5.26 -15.24 7.67
N HIS A 207 -5.69 -15.89 6.59
CA HIS A 207 -4.88 -16.89 5.92
C HIS A 207 -3.62 -16.31 5.28
N TYR A 208 -3.73 -15.13 4.62
CA TYR A 208 -2.57 -14.48 3.98
C TYR A 208 -1.65 -13.79 5.00
N ARG A 209 -2.18 -13.30 6.12
CA ARG A 209 -1.40 -12.68 7.18
C ARG A 209 -0.26 -13.57 7.68
N ASN A 210 -0.52 -14.89 7.77
CA ASN A 210 0.45 -15.87 8.24
C ASN A 210 1.45 -16.31 7.14
N LYS A 211 1.21 -15.98 5.87
CA LYS A 211 2.02 -16.45 4.74
C LYS A 211 2.86 -15.37 4.08
N VAL A 212 2.46 -14.12 4.19
CA VAL A 212 3.10 -13.01 3.49
C VAL A 212 3.66 -12.02 4.52
N ALA A 213 4.98 -11.85 4.53
CA ALA A 213 5.62 -10.86 5.37
C ALA A 213 5.08 -9.46 5.05
N PHE A 214 4.84 -8.66 6.10
CA PHE A 214 4.33 -7.30 5.98
C PHE A 214 2.95 -7.16 5.31
N TYR A 215 2.17 -8.23 5.20
CA TYR A 215 0.84 -8.22 4.59
C TYR A 215 -0.07 -7.11 5.15
N MET A 216 0.06 -6.80 6.44
CA MET A 216 -0.76 -5.78 7.12
C MET A 216 -0.48 -4.34 6.67
N LEU A 217 0.66 -4.08 6.02
CA LEU A 217 0.97 -2.73 5.51
C LEU A 217 -0.04 -2.22 4.48
N ARG A 218 -0.69 -3.12 3.75
CA ARG A 218 -1.77 -2.77 2.82
C ARG A 218 -2.96 -2.07 3.48
N HIS A 219 -3.14 -2.25 4.81
CA HIS A 219 -4.22 -1.62 5.58
C HIS A 219 -3.86 -0.22 6.09
N LYS A 220 -2.65 0.27 5.83
CA LYS A 220 -2.26 1.66 6.11
C LYS A 220 -2.92 2.69 5.17
N VAL A 221 -3.59 2.21 4.13
CA VAL A 221 -4.38 3.03 3.21
C VAL A 221 -5.78 2.48 3.07
N LYS A 222 -6.73 3.34 2.67
CA LYS A 222 -8.11 2.89 2.40
C LYS A 222 -8.13 1.92 1.22
N PRO A 223 -8.89 0.82 1.31
CA PRO A 223 -9.05 -0.08 0.19
C PRO A 223 -9.75 0.62 -0.98
N GLY A 224 -9.41 0.23 -2.20
CA GLY A 224 -9.94 0.80 -3.42
C GLY A 224 -11.00 -0.06 -4.11
N ILE A 225 -11.82 0.57 -4.95
CA ILE A 225 -12.66 -0.11 -5.94
C ILE A 225 -11.75 -0.65 -7.05
N THR A 226 -10.79 0.16 -7.49
CA THR A 226 -9.75 -0.21 -8.45
C THR A 226 -8.37 -0.02 -7.85
N GLY A 227 -7.38 -0.72 -8.41
CA GLY A 227 -5.98 -0.64 -7.97
C GLY A 227 -5.25 -1.97 -8.10
N TRP A 228 -4.05 -2.02 -7.56
CA TRP A 228 -3.23 -3.23 -7.55
C TRP A 228 -3.86 -4.31 -6.68
N ALA A 229 -3.92 -5.51 -7.21
CA ALA A 229 -4.45 -6.70 -6.55
C ALA A 229 -3.33 -7.50 -5.87
#